data_f0a5ed49c759707fe042dc961b787474
#
_entry.id   f0a5ed49c759707fe042dc961b787474
#
_cell.length_a   1.000
_cell.length_b   1.000
_cell.length_c   1.000
_cell.angle_alpha   90.00
_cell.angle_beta   90.00
_cell.angle_gamma   90.00
#
_symmetry.space_group_name_H-M   'P 1'
#
loop_
_entity.id
_entity.type
_entity.pdbx_description
1 polymer ?
#
loop_
_entity_poly.entity_id
_entity_poly.type
_entity_poly.pdbx_seq_one_letter_code
_entity_poly.pdbx_strand_id
1 'polypeptide(L)'
;EYLELLSEVFTEVYRVLAPGGRAVINIANIGRKPYIPLTSYVNKIMLKIGFLMRGEIIWDKSASAGTSTAWGSFQSASNPCLRDVHEYILVFSKGNFKLDRTKEEKISKRKDTIEKQEFIDFTKSIWKFPTESAKKVGHPAPFPIELPRRCIEFYTFTGDIVLDPFVGSGSTAIAAKKCGRNYIGFDVNEEYIKLAESRINEESN
;
A
#
# COMPACT_ATOMS: atom_id res chain seq x y z
N GLU A 1 -15.54 9.50 12.66
CA GLU A 1 -14.44 8.88 13.44
C GLU A 1 -13.37 8.22 12.54
N TYR A 2 -13.63 7.08 11.84
CA TYR A 2 -12.60 6.42 11.02
C TYR A 2 -12.05 7.30 9.89
N LEU A 3 -12.91 7.97 9.13
CA LEU A 3 -12.49 8.86 8.05
C LEU A 3 -11.84 10.15 8.57
N GLU A 4 -12.17 10.60 9.75
CA GLU A 4 -11.53 11.72 10.43
C GLU A 4 -10.09 11.35 10.83
N LEU A 5 -9.91 10.18 11.45
CA LEU A 5 -8.58 9.64 11.76
C LEU A 5 -7.71 9.55 10.50
N LEU A 6 -8.24 9.01 9.39
CA LEU A 6 -7.51 8.95 8.13
C LEU A 6 -7.14 10.35 7.62
N SER A 7 -8.04 11.32 7.74
CA SER A 7 -7.78 12.71 7.34
C SER A 7 -6.66 13.35 8.18
N GLU A 8 -6.65 13.13 9.48
CA GLU A 8 -5.62 13.64 10.39
C GLU A 8 -4.26 13.00 10.09
N VAL A 9 -4.19 11.67 10.01
CA VAL A 9 -2.96 10.94 9.69
C VAL A 9 -2.40 11.34 8.33
N PHE A 10 -3.24 11.40 7.29
CA PHE A 10 -2.76 11.78 5.96
C PHE A 10 -2.38 13.25 5.83
N THR A 11 -2.92 14.13 6.69
CA THR A 11 -2.46 15.51 6.82
C THR A 11 -1.03 15.55 7.35
N GLU A 12 -0.72 14.75 8.38
CA GLU A 12 0.64 14.65 8.90
C GLU A 12 1.60 13.98 7.91
N VAL A 13 1.14 12.94 7.19
CA VAL A 13 1.91 12.34 6.08
C VAL A 13 2.23 13.41 5.02
N TYR A 14 1.26 14.25 4.65
CA TYR A 14 1.50 15.36 3.73
C TYR A 14 2.53 16.34 4.27
N ARG A 15 2.45 16.68 5.56
CA ARG A 15 3.38 17.62 6.20
C ARG A 15 4.82 17.13 6.09
N VAL A 16 5.09 15.85 6.41
CA VAL A 16 6.46 15.31 6.48
C VAL A 16 7.00 14.80 5.14
N LEU A 17 6.14 14.47 4.19
CA LEU A 17 6.55 13.97 2.89
C LEU A 17 7.33 15.04 2.11
N ALA A 18 8.42 14.65 1.47
CA ALA A 18 9.20 15.53 0.61
C ALA A 18 8.38 16.01 -0.62
N PRO A 19 8.62 17.23 -1.14
CA PRO A 19 8.01 17.68 -2.39
C PRO A 19 8.27 16.71 -3.55
N GLY A 20 7.22 16.32 -4.27
CA GLY A 20 7.28 15.27 -5.29
C GLY A 20 7.37 13.85 -4.74
N GLY A 21 7.43 13.66 -3.42
CA GLY A 21 7.35 12.34 -2.77
C GLY A 21 5.99 11.66 -3.01
N ARG A 22 5.94 10.35 -2.86
CA ARG A 22 4.75 9.52 -3.15
C ARG A 22 4.09 9.07 -1.85
N ALA A 23 2.77 9.19 -1.81
CA ALA A 23 1.93 8.49 -0.86
C ALA A 23 1.18 7.38 -1.61
N VAL A 24 1.30 6.16 -1.14
CA VAL A 24 0.68 4.97 -1.75
C VAL A 24 -0.22 4.33 -0.71
N ILE A 25 -1.51 4.19 -1.03
CA ILE A 25 -2.52 3.71 -0.09
C ILE A 25 -3.14 2.43 -0.65
N ASN A 26 -2.94 1.32 0.04
CA ASN A 26 -3.66 0.08 -0.23
C ASN A 26 -4.98 0.06 0.55
N ILE A 27 -6.10 -0.10 -0.15
CA ILE A 27 -7.41 -0.10 0.47
C ILE A 27 -8.41 -0.98 -0.28
N ALA A 28 -9.23 -1.71 0.46
CA ALA A 28 -10.39 -2.42 -0.05
C ALA A 28 -11.67 -1.63 0.22
N ASN A 29 -12.63 -1.70 -0.69
CA ASN A 29 -14.00 -1.30 -0.41
C ASN A 29 -14.67 -2.34 0.51
N ILE A 30 -15.71 -1.97 1.22
CA ILE A 30 -16.42 -2.87 2.13
C ILE A 30 -17.67 -3.41 1.44
N GLY A 31 -17.61 -4.68 1.04
CA GLY A 31 -18.68 -5.41 0.35
C GLY A 31 -19.85 -5.78 1.26
N ARG A 32 -20.37 -4.84 2.04
CA ARG A 32 -21.56 -5.02 2.88
C ARG A 32 -22.81 -4.50 2.19
N LYS A 33 -23.96 -4.64 2.83
CA LYS A 33 -25.23 -4.06 2.38
C LYS A 33 -25.62 -2.91 3.33
N PRO A 34 -25.54 -1.65 2.88
CA PRO A 34 -25.07 -1.20 1.56
C PRO A 34 -23.55 -1.32 1.38
N TYR A 35 -23.11 -1.40 0.12
CA TYR A 35 -21.68 -1.35 -0.25
C TYR A 35 -21.07 0.00 0.12
N ILE A 36 -19.88 -0.01 0.74
CA ILE A 36 -19.20 1.21 1.18
C ILE A 36 -17.94 1.42 0.31
N PRO A 37 -17.96 2.42 -0.59
CA PRO A 37 -16.84 2.71 -1.50
C PRO A 37 -15.74 3.50 -0.79
N LEU A 38 -14.95 2.86 0.08
CA LEU A 38 -13.88 3.53 0.84
C LEU A 38 -12.86 4.24 -0.05
N THR A 39 -12.57 3.70 -1.22
CA THR A 39 -11.67 4.34 -2.19
C THR A 39 -12.13 5.74 -2.57
N SER A 40 -13.44 5.94 -2.76
CA SER A 40 -14.01 7.25 -3.08
C SER A 40 -13.83 8.25 -1.94
N TYR A 41 -13.99 7.81 -0.71
CA TYR A 41 -13.79 8.67 0.47
C TYR A 41 -12.31 9.01 0.66
N VAL A 42 -11.41 8.04 0.53
CA VAL A 42 -9.96 8.27 0.64
C VAL A 42 -9.48 9.20 -0.45
N ASN A 43 -9.88 8.99 -1.71
CA ASN A 43 -9.55 9.90 -2.80
C ASN A 43 -9.97 11.35 -2.49
N LYS A 44 -11.19 11.55 -1.97
CA LYS A 44 -11.69 12.87 -1.59
C LYS A 44 -10.87 13.49 -0.45
N ILE A 45 -10.49 12.72 0.56
CA ILE A 45 -9.63 13.16 1.66
C ILE A 45 -8.28 13.60 1.13
N MET A 46 -7.60 12.76 0.36
CA MET A 46 -6.27 13.04 -0.18
C MET A 46 -6.23 14.28 -1.06
N LEU A 47 -7.20 14.42 -1.96
CA LEU A 47 -7.31 15.60 -2.81
C LEU A 47 -7.60 16.87 -2.00
N LYS A 48 -8.43 16.79 -0.96
CA LYS A 48 -8.74 17.92 -0.07
C LYS A 48 -7.52 18.38 0.74
N ILE A 49 -6.64 17.44 1.14
CA ILE A 49 -5.36 17.75 1.83
C ILE A 49 -4.39 18.47 0.88
N GLY A 50 -4.53 18.26 -0.43
CA GLY A 50 -3.68 18.90 -1.44
C GLY A 50 -2.74 17.93 -2.17
N PHE A 51 -2.91 16.62 -2.00
CA PHE A 51 -2.20 15.65 -2.80
C PHE A 51 -2.66 15.67 -4.26
N LEU A 52 -1.75 15.38 -5.17
CA LEU A 52 -2.01 15.20 -6.59
C LEU A 52 -2.14 13.70 -6.89
N MET A 53 -3.30 13.25 -7.36
CA MET A 53 -3.49 11.85 -7.75
C MET A 53 -2.65 11.52 -8.99
N ARG A 54 -1.88 10.43 -8.94
CA ARG A 54 -1.04 9.95 -10.05
C ARG A 54 -1.71 8.83 -10.83
N GLY A 55 -2.49 8.00 -10.15
CA GLY A 55 -3.16 6.85 -10.74
C GLY A 55 -3.65 5.88 -9.68
N GLU A 56 -4.22 4.80 -10.18
CA GLU A 56 -4.77 3.71 -9.39
C GLU A 56 -4.29 2.38 -9.98
N ILE A 57 -3.92 1.47 -9.10
CA ILE A 57 -3.53 0.11 -9.46
C ILE A 57 -4.55 -0.84 -8.81
N ILE A 58 -5.02 -1.82 -9.55
CA ILE A 58 -5.85 -2.90 -9.06
C ILE A 58 -4.93 -4.07 -8.68
N TRP A 59 -4.89 -4.41 -7.40
CA TRP A 59 -4.28 -5.66 -6.98
C TRP A 59 -5.29 -6.80 -7.10
N ASP A 60 -5.14 -7.60 -8.15
CA ASP A 60 -5.94 -8.79 -8.42
C ASP A 60 -5.51 -9.94 -7.51
N LYS A 61 -6.40 -10.32 -6.58
CA LYS A 61 -6.27 -11.44 -5.63
C LYS A 61 -7.03 -12.69 -6.09
N SER A 62 -7.55 -12.70 -7.29
CA SER A 62 -8.45 -13.76 -7.78
C SER A 62 -7.83 -15.16 -7.68
N ALA A 63 -6.51 -15.29 -7.80
CA ALA A 63 -5.80 -16.56 -7.61
C ALA A 63 -5.95 -17.17 -6.21
N SER A 64 -6.24 -16.32 -5.19
CA SER A 64 -6.50 -16.76 -3.81
C SER A 64 -7.99 -16.93 -3.50
N ALA A 65 -8.87 -16.63 -4.46
CA ALA A 65 -10.31 -16.70 -4.28
C ALA A 65 -10.84 -18.09 -4.62
N GLY A 66 -11.37 -18.79 -3.62
CA GLY A 66 -12.03 -20.09 -3.83
C GLY A 66 -13.26 -19.99 -4.75
N THR A 67 -13.68 -21.12 -5.33
CA THR A 67 -14.91 -21.23 -6.11
C THR A 67 -16.09 -21.49 -5.18
N SER A 68 -17.21 -20.75 -5.37
CA SER A 68 -18.42 -20.95 -4.57
C SER A 68 -19.66 -20.41 -5.29
N THR A 69 -20.73 -21.16 -5.23
CA THR A 69 -22.08 -20.76 -5.69
C THR A 69 -22.90 -20.09 -4.58
N ALA A 70 -22.35 -19.96 -3.38
CA ALA A 70 -23.03 -19.38 -2.21
C ALA A 70 -23.15 -17.84 -2.22
N TRP A 71 -22.56 -17.19 -3.22
CA TRP A 71 -22.56 -15.74 -3.36
C TRP A 71 -23.80 -15.23 -4.10
N GLY A 72 -24.94 -15.39 -3.44
CA GLY A 72 -26.22 -14.95 -4.00
C GLY A 72 -26.83 -15.98 -4.96
N SER A 73 -28.02 -15.76 -5.28
CA SER A 73 -29.02 -16.47 -6.06
C SER A 73 -28.51 -17.23 -7.30
N PHE A 74 -27.72 -18.29 -7.14
CA PHE A 74 -27.37 -19.17 -8.27
C PHE A 74 -28.62 -19.64 -9.00
N GLN A 75 -28.66 -19.53 -10.32
CA GLN A 75 -29.80 -19.78 -11.19
C GLN A 75 -31.03 -18.87 -10.95
N SER A 76 -30.85 -17.76 -10.23
CA SER A 76 -31.92 -16.78 -10.00
C SER A 76 -31.35 -15.35 -10.08
N ALA A 77 -31.99 -14.48 -10.82
CA ALA A 77 -31.62 -13.07 -10.93
C ALA A 77 -32.15 -12.19 -9.77
N SER A 78 -32.76 -12.82 -8.73
CA SER A 78 -33.40 -12.08 -7.64
C SER A 78 -32.42 -11.27 -6.78
N ASN A 79 -31.22 -11.79 -6.51
CA ASN A 79 -30.23 -11.10 -5.69
C ASN A 79 -28.79 -11.63 -5.89
N PRO A 80 -28.23 -11.60 -7.09
CA PRO A 80 -26.83 -11.96 -7.29
C PRO A 80 -25.91 -10.94 -6.58
N CYS A 81 -24.86 -11.41 -5.91
CA CYS A 81 -23.91 -10.57 -5.19
C CYS A 81 -22.55 -10.63 -5.84
N LEU A 82 -21.90 -9.46 -5.95
CA LEU A 82 -20.48 -9.39 -6.35
C LEU A 82 -19.59 -9.82 -5.18
N ARG A 83 -18.47 -10.42 -5.53
CA ARG A 83 -17.44 -10.84 -4.61
C ARG A 83 -16.16 -10.07 -4.95
N ASP A 84 -15.72 -9.19 -4.05
CA ASP A 84 -14.50 -8.43 -4.26
C ASP A 84 -13.28 -9.37 -4.16
N VAL A 85 -12.59 -9.53 -5.27
CA VAL A 85 -11.37 -10.34 -5.39
C VAL A 85 -10.16 -9.48 -5.68
N HIS A 86 -10.23 -8.19 -5.35
CA HIS A 86 -9.18 -7.21 -5.56
C HIS A 86 -9.12 -6.19 -4.44
N GLU A 87 -8.03 -5.46 -4.39
CA GLU A 87 -7.88 -4.23 -3.62
C GLU A 87 -7.35 -3.12 -4.52
N TYR A 88 -7.44 -1.89 -4.04
CA TYR A 88 -6.99 -0.70 -4.76
C TYR A 88 -5.70 -0.18 -4.14
N ILE A 89 -4.75 0.17 -5.00
CA ILE A 89 -3.52 0.84 -4.60
C ILE A 89 -3.59 2.24 -5.22
N LEU A 90 -3.90 3.23 -4.39
CA LEU A 90 -4.06 4.62 -4.80
C LEU A 90 -2.72 5.34 -4.69
N VAL A 91 -2.29 6.00 -5.76
CA VAL A 91 -0.96 6.63 -5.82
C VAL A 91 -1.10 8.14 -5.94
N PHE A 92 -0.44 8.86 -5.03
CA PHE A 92 -0.46 10.31 -4.95
C PHE A 92 0.95 10.90 -4.90
N SER A 93 1.07 12.19 -5.17
CA SER A 93 2.29 12.98 -4.98
C SER A 93 2.00 14.25 -4.19
N LYS A 94 2.99 14.72 -3.42
CA LYS A 94 2.95 16.02 -2.75
C LYS A 94 3.45 17.13 -3.67
N GLY A 95 2.60 18.09 -3.97
CA GLY A 95 2.96 19.34 -4.68
C GLY A 95 3.34 19.16 -6.14
N ASN A 96 4.29 18.29 -6.45
CA ASN A 96 4.83 18.03 -7.77
C ASN A 96 4.71 16.57 -8.20
N PHE A 97 4.60 16.30 -9.51
CA PHE A 97 4.69 14.93 -10.04
C PHE A 97 6.13 14.39 -10.04
N LYS A 98 7.11 15.27 -10.17
CA LYS A 98 8.52 14.92 -10.18
C LYS A 98 9.10 15.14 -8.78
N LEU A 99 9.91 14.19 -8.31
CA LEU A 99 10.65 14.34 -7.06
C LEU A 99 11.64 15.49 -7.21
N ASP A 100 11.52 16.51 -6.34
CA ASP A 100 12.50 17.58 -6.27
C ASP A 100 13.78 17.04 -5.63
N ARG A 101 14.91 17.28 -6.27
CA ARG A 101 16.23 16.89 -5.80
C ARG A 101 17.07 18.13 -5.54
N THR A 102 17.77 18.16 -4.42
CA THR A 102 18.82 19.14 -4.16
C THR A 102 19.96 18.99 -5.15
N LYS A 103 20.86 19.98 -5.21
CA LYS A 103 22.04 19.88 -6.06
C LYS A 103 22.96 18.71 -5.63
N GLU A 104 23.11 18.52 -4.32
CA GLU A 104 23.89 17.43 -3.71
C GLU A 104 23.30 16.07 -4.05
N GLU A 105 21.99 15.90 -4.00
CA GLU A 105 21.30 14.67 -4.37
C GLU A 105 21.38 14.35 -5.87
N LYS A 106 21.49 15.36 -6.73
CA LYS A 106 21.73 15.15 -8.17
C LYS A 106 23.17 14.70 -8.43
N ILE A 107 24.14 15.16 -7.62
CA ILE A 107 25.55 14.80 -7.71
C ILE A 107 25.80 13.42 -7.12
N SER A 108 25.16 13.06 -6.01
CA SER A 108 25.35 11.80 -5.28
C SER A 108 24.87 10.55 -6.03
N LYS A 109 24.34 10.67 -7.26
CA LYS A 109 23.83 9.56 -8.09
C LYS A 109 23.02 8.55 -7.27
N ARG A 110 21.91 9.00 -6.68
CA ARG A 110 20.97 8.09 -6.01
C ARG A 110 20.72 6.87 -6.89
N LYS A 111 20.97 5.70 -6.31
CA LYS A 111 20.89 4.44 -7.05
C LYS A 111 19.47 3.95 -7.09
N ASP A 112 18.98 3.72 -8.29
CA ASP A 112 17.79 2.96 -8.59
C ASP A 112 18.13 1.47 -8.57
N THR A 113 17.24 0.64 -8.06
CA THR A 113 17.46 -0.81 -7.94
C THR A 113 16.44 -1.63 -8.72
N ILE A 114 15.44 -0.98 -9.34
CA ILE A 114 14.43 -1.68 -10.12
C ILE A 114 15.00 -2.25 -11.41
N GLU A 115 14.73 -3.52 -11.67
CA GLU A 115 15.11 -4.19 -12.90
C GLU A 115 14.22 -3.78 -14.08
N LYS A 116 14.76 -3.83 -15.31
CA LYS A 116 14.04 -3.40 -16.52
C LYS A 116 12.69 -4.11 -16.67
N GLN A 117 12.65 -5.42 -16.44
CA GLN A 117 11.40 -6.19 -16.57
C GLN A 117 10.41 -5.83 -15.47
N GLU A 118 10.89 -5.65 -14.24
CA GLU A 118 10.04 -5.19 -13.12
C GLU A 118 9.45 -3.81 -13.41
N PHE A 119 10.24 -2.87 -13.92
CA PHE A 119 9.75 -1.56 -14.32
C PHE A 119 8.60 -1.67 -15.33
N ILE A 120 8.75 -2.51 -16.37
CA ILE A 120 7.71 -2.75 -17.38
C ILE A 120 6.45 -3.33 -16.72
N ASP A 121 6.60 -4.23 -15.77
CA ASP A 121 5.47 -4.89 -15.09
C ASP A 121 4.81 -3.97 -14.07
N PHE A 122 5.57 -3.15 -13.34
CA PHE A 122 5.04 -2.24 -12.32
C PHE A 122 4.37 -1.01 -12.92
N THR A 123 4.65 -0.64 -14.17
CA THR A 123 3.91 0.42 -14.89
C THR A 123 2.50 0.01 -15.30
N LYS A 124 2.15 -1.27 -15.22
CA LYS A 124 0.79 -1.75 -15.51
C LYS A 124 -0.14 -1.42 -14.33
N SER A 125 -1.36 -1.03 -14.64
CA SER A 125 -2.38 -0.70 -13.63
C SER A 125 -3.11 -1.91 -13.04
N ILE A 126 -2.73 -3.13 -13.41
CA ILE A 126 -3.24 -4.37 -12.82
C ILE A 126 -2.05 -5.21 -12.38
N TRP A 127 -1.96 -5.44 -11.07
CA TRP A 127 -0.97 -6.32 -10.47
C TRP A 127 -1.62 -7.61 -10.00
N LYS A 128 -1.03 -8.74 -10.36
CA LYS A 128 -1.53 -10.06 -9.99
C LYS A 128 -0.48 -10.83 -9.20
N PHE A 129 -0.75 -11.03 -7.93
CA PHE A 129 0.03 -11.88 -7.02
C PHE A 129 -0.84 -12.32 -5.84
N PRO A 130 -0.49 -13.48 -5.19
CA PRO A 130 -1.31 -14.07 -4.12
C PRO A 130 -1.31 -13.20 -2.86
N THR A 131 -2.33 -13.42 -2.02
CA THR A 131 -2.44 -12.86 -0.67
C THR A 131 -1.50 -13.56 0.31
N GLU A 132 -1.22 -12.90 1.44
CA GLU A 132 -0.53 -13.52 2.57
C GLU A 132 -1.52 -14.20 3.52
N SER A 133 -1.08 -15.22 4.23
CA SER A 133 -1.92 -15.94 5.19
C SER A 133 -1.96 -15.22 6.55
N ALA A 134 -3.16 -14.80 6.98
CA ALA A 134 -3.37 -14.20 8.30
C ALA A 134 -2.91 -15.09 9.45
N LYS A 135 -3.13 -16.41 9.34
CA LYS A 135 -2.68 -17.40 10.34
C LYS A 135 -1.16 -17.48 10.45
N LYS A 136 -0.47 -17.41 9.29
CA LYS A 136 0.99 -17.50 9.24
C LYS A 136 1.65 -16.25 9.81
N VAL A 137 1.04 -15.08 9.60
CA VAL A 137 1.61 -13.79 10.00
C VAL A 137 1.21 -13.37 11.40
N GLY A 138 0.10 -13.90 11.94
CA GLY A 138 -0.42 -13.47 13.26
C GLY A 138 -1.11 -12.10 13.24
N HIS A 139 -1.53 -11.63 12.06
CA HIS A 139 -2.23 -10.36 11.88
C HIS A 139 -3.52 -10.59 11.08
N PRO A 140 -4.65 -9.92 11.43
CA PRO A 140 -5.95 -10.20 10.81
C PRO A 140 -6.05 -9.87 9.32
N ALA A 141 -5.28 -8.89 8.86
CA ALA A 141 -5.32 -8.44 7.46
C ALA A 141 -3.90 -8.12 6.92
N PRO A 142 -2.98 -9.10 6.87
CA PRO A 142 -1.65 -8.84 6.34
C PRO A 142 -1.71 -8.76 4.81
N PHE A 143 -1.03 -7.79 4.24
CA PHE A 143 -0.68 -7.86 2.83
C PHE A 143 0.72 -8.49 2.66
N PRO A 144 1.00 -9.16 1.53
CA PRO A 144 2.29 -9.78 1.30
C PRO A 144 3.38 -8.72 1.14
N ILE A 145 4.63 -9.06 1.50
CA ILE A 145 5.81 -8.20 1.35
C ILE A 145 5.99 -7.72 -0.09
N GLU A 146 5.52 -8.49 -1.06
CA GLU A 146 5.56 -8.15 -2.49
C GLU A 146 4.84 -6.84 -2.83
N LEU A 147 3.75 -6.50 -2.14
CA LEU A 147 3.01 -5.26 -2.40
C LEU A 147 3.86 -4.01 -2.07
N PRO A 148 4.34 -3.82 -0.83
CA PRO A 148 5.21 -2.69 -0.52
C PRO A 148 6.55 -2.77 -1.25
N ARG A 149 7.11 -3.95 -1.53
CA ARG A 149 8.34 -4.10 -2.32
C ARG A 149 8.20 -3.42 -3.68
N ARG A 150 7.14 -3.71 -4.43
CA ARG A 150 6.88 -3.09 -5.74
C ARG A 150 6.78 -1.57 -5.63
N CYS A 151 6.05 -1.07 -4.65
CA CYS A 151 5.90 0.37 -4.45
C CYS A 151 7.24 1.03 -4.11
N ILE A 152 8.04 0.41 -3.24
CA ILE A 152 9.33 0.91 -2.79
C ILE A 152 10.32 0.94 -3.95
N GLU A 153 10.49 -0.15 -4.68
CA GLU A 153 11.36 -0.21 -5.85
C GLU A 153 10.96 0.80 -6.92
N PHE A 154 9.66 0.99 -7.14
CA PHE A 154 9.14 1.85 -8.21
C PHE A 154 9.17 3.34 -7.88
N TYR A 155 9.19 3.72 -6.58
CA TYR A 155 9.03 5.11 -6.17
C TYR A 155 10.13 5.69 -5.29
N THR A 156 11.15 4.89 -4.93
CA THR A 156 12.23 5.33 -4.04
C THR A 156 13.60 4.94 -4.56
N PHE A 157 14.63 5.58 -4.03
CA PHE A 157 16.03 5.23 -4.26
C PHE A 157 16.63 4.54 -3.03
N THR A 158 17.73 3.83 -3.20
CA THR A 158 18.49 3.25 -2.09
C THR A 158 18.82 4.33 -1.05
N GLY A 159 18.61 4.00 0.23
CA GLY A 159 18.84 4.91 1.36
C GLY A 159 17.71 5.88 1.64
N ASP A 160 16.67 5.96 0.79
CA ASP A 160 15.47 6.76 1.09
C ASP A 160 14.75 6.21 2.33
N ILE A 161 13.92 7.06 2.95
CA ILE A 161 13.10 6.69 4.11
C ILE A 161 11.68 6.38 3.63
N VAL A 162 11.20 5.19 3.99
CA VAL A 162 9.82 4.74 3.81
C VAL A 162 9.07 4.92 5.12
N LEU A 163 7.97 5.66 5.10
CA LEU A 163 7.10 5.85 6.25
C LEU A 163 5.84 5.02 6.10
N ASP A 164 5.49 4.24 7.12
CA ASP A 164 4.20 3.56 7.24
C ASP A 164 3.51 3.95 8.55
N PRO A 165 2.45 4.77 8.50
CA PRO A 165 1.73 5.20 9.69
C PRO A 165 0.79 4.14 10.28
N PHE A 166 0.68 2.97 9.64
CA PHE A 166 -0.15 1.84 10.04
C PHE A 166 0.62 0.52 9.83
N VAL A 167 1.83 0.43 10.39
CA VAL A 167 2.82 -0.60 10.07
C VAL A 167 2.37 -2.04 10.35
N GLY A 168 1.42 -2.23 11.27
CA GLY A 168 0.84 -3.52 11.61
C GLY A 168 1.92 -4.57 11.88
N SER A 169 1.91 -5.65 11.11
CA SER A 169 2.88 -6.76 11.22
C SER A 169 4.24 -6.49 10.55
N GLY A 170 4.52 -5.27 10.07
CA GLY A 170 5.84 -4.86 9.57
C GLY A 170 6.18 -5.23 8.13
N SER A 171 5.20 -5.61 7.29
CA SER A 171 5.48 -6.00 5.90
C SER A 171 6.17 -4.89 5.10
N THR A 172 5.79 -3.62 5.32
CA THR A 172 6.43 -2.45 4.69
C THR A 172 7.86 -2.26 5.17
N ALA A 173 8.11 -2.39 6.47
CA ALA A 173 9.45 -2.25 7.05
C ALA A 173 10.41 -3.34 6.55
N ILE A 174 9.94 -4.58 6.48
CA ILE A 174 10.70 -5.72 5.92
C ILE A 174 11.04 -5.46 4.46
N ALA A 175 10.06 -5.03 3.65
CA ALA A 175 10.28 -4.71 2.25
C ALA A 175 11.29 -3.57 2.08
N ALA A 176 11.18 -2.49 2.86
CA ALA A 176 12.13 -1.38 2.82
C ALA A 176 13.57 -1.83 3.11
N LYS A 177 13.76 -2.62 4.16
CA LYS A 177 15.05 -3.18 4.53
C LYS A 177 15.63 -4.07 3.43
N LYS A 178 14.85 -4.99 2.87
CA LYS A 178 15.26 -5.86 1.75
C LYS A 178 15.65 -5.09 0.50
N CYS A 179 15.01 -3.96 0.25
CA CYS A 179 15.31 -3.09 -0.88
C CYS A 179 16.46 -2.07 -0.58
N GLY A 180 17.09 -2.11 0.59
CA GLY A 180 18.14 -1.17 0.98
C GLY A 180 17.65 0.25 1.25
N ARG A 181 16.41 0.38 1.73
CA ARG A 181 15.82 1.64 2.20
C ARG A 181 15.73 1.64 3.72
N ASN A 182 15.70 2.85 4.30
CA ASN A 182 15.38 3.02 5.70
C ASN A 182 13.86 3.03 5.88
N TYR A 183 13.38 2.78 7.11
CA TYR A 183 11.95 2.80 7.39
C TYR A 183 11.65 3.46 8.74
N ILE A 184 10.44 4.01 8.82
CA ILE A 184 9.81 4.47 10.05
C ILE A 184 8.40 3.90 10.03
N GLY A 185 8.01 3.16 11.10
CA GLY A 185 6.69 2.57 11.23
C GLY A 185 6.02 3.02 12.51
N PHE A 186 4.70 3.22 12.45
CA PHE A 186 3.86 3.51 13.61
C PHE A 186 2.69 2.54 13.66
N ASP A 187 2.29 2.15 14.86
CA ASP A 187 1.04 1.47 15.12
C ASP A 187 0.55 1.83 16.53
N VAL A 188 -0.74 1.88 16.74
CA VAL A 188 -1.34 2.15 18.06
C VAL A 188 -1.37 0.90 18.94
N ASN A 189 -1.19 -0.28 18.36
CA ASN A 189 -1.18 -1.56 19.05
C ASN A 189 0.25 -2.02 19.30
N GLU A 190 0.67 -2.01 20.56
CA GLU A 190 2.00 -2.45 20.99
C GLU A 190 2.32 -3.91 20.64
N GLU A 191 1.31 -4.79 20.58
CA GLU A 191 1.52 -6.20 20.19
C GLU A 191 1.91 -6.29 18.70
N TYR A 192 1.35 -5.44 17.86
CA TYR A 192 1.73 -5.38 16.45
C TYR A 192 3.13 -4.81 16.26
N ILE A 193 3.55 -3.83 17.08
CA ILE A 193 4.93 -3.34 17.06
C ILE A 193 5.90 -4.47 17.42
N LYS A 194 5.66 -5.22 18.51
CA LYS A 194 6.50 -6.36 18.91
C LYS A 194 6.54 -7.43 17.82
N LEU A 195 5.42 -7.73 17.20
CA LEU A 195 5.34 -8.67 16.09
C LEU A 195 6.16 -8.18 14.88
N ALA A 196 6.05 -6.90 14.52
CA ALA A 196 6.81 -6.30 13.45
C ALA A 196 8.32 -6.38 13.70
N GLU A 197 8.77 -6.03 14.90
CA GLU A 197 10.18 -6.11 15.32
C GLU A 197 10.72 -7.54 15.23
N SER A 198 9.97 -8.55 15.74
CA SER A 198 10.36 -9.96 15.62
C SER A 198 10.54 -10.37 14.16
N ARG A 199 9.54 -10.09 13.31
CA ARG A 199 9.59 -10.44 11.89
C ARG A 199 10.72 -9.74 11.13
N ILE A 200 10.98 -8.48 11.43
CA ILE A 200 12.08 -7.71 10.82
C ILE A 200 13.44 -8.33 11.19
N ASN A 201 13.60 -8.82 12.43
CA ASN A 201 14.83 -9.46 12.89
C ASN A 201 15.02 -10.85 12.26
N GLU A 202 13.97 -11.65 12.15
CA GLU A 202 13.99 -12.98 11.52
C GLU A 202 14.37 -12.93 10.04
N GLU A 203 13.83 -11.96 9.31
CA GLU A 203 14.08 -11.76 7.87
C GLU A 203 15.46 -11.11 7.58
N SER A 204 16.23 -10.81 8.65
CA SER A 204 17.55 -10.18 8.55
C SER A 204 18.70 -11.19 8.69
N ASN A 205 18.36 -12.42 9.09
CA ASN A 205 19.27 -13.54 9.22
C ASN A 205 19.15 -14.48 8.01
#